data_6d3782d12941ed873409d041a6a0953e
#
_entry.id   6d3782d12941ed873409d041a6a0953e
#
_cell.length_a   1.000
_cell.length_b   1.000
_cell.length_c   1.000
_cell.angle_alpha   90.00
_cell.angle_beta   90.00
_cell.angle_gamma   90.00
#
_symmetry.space_group_name_H-M   'P 1'
#
loop_
_entity.id
_entity.type
_entity.pdbx_description
1 polymer ?
#
loop_
_entity_poly.entity_id
_entity_poly.type
_entity_poly.pdbx_seq_one_letter_code
_entity_poly.pdbx_strand_id
1 'polypeptide(L)'
;LQKIVRKVNAAKPDIIFFTGDCFESPYNLNLRTLEPLKQLSAPIYFVAGNHDGYVGTDSVKALLRQVGVHVLETETVEDHGLQIVGLDYMRADEQDGNSMHAPVGDATIESVCKELIHKGDLPLVVLHHNPCGGQYLEKAGVDLYLAGHTHGGQLYPLIWINDRLFQFNRGLYRLGNMQAYTSCGSGTFGPPMRIGTRSEITVMEMKGK
;
A
#
# COMPACT_ATOMS: atom_id res chain seq x y z
N LEU A 1 4.62 -5.82 16.30
CA LEU A 1 3.88 -4.59 15.99
C LEU A 1 4.28 -3.42 16.92
N GLN A 2 4.39 -3.59 18.25
CA GLN A 2 4.77 -2.53 19.21
C GLN A 2 6.07 -1.78 18.84
N LYS A 3 7.10 -2.51 18.34
CA LYS A 3 8.34 -1.88 17.87
C LYS A 3 8.13 -0.96 16.66
N ILE A 4 7.23 -1.34 15.76
CA ILE A 4 6.84 -0.53 14.59
C ILE A 4 6.15 0.73 15.07
N VAL A 5 5.12 0.61 15.91
CA VAL A 5 4.36 1.73 16.47
C VAL A 5 5.29 2.76 17.15
N ARG A 6 6.22 2.29 17.99
CA ARG A 6 7.20 3.20 18.63
C ARG A 6 8.06 3.95 17.62
N LYS A 7 8.49 3.29 16.55
CA LYS A 7 9.31 3.93 15.51
C LYS A 7 8.51 4.93 14.69
N VAL A 8 7.27 4.61 14.36
CA VAL A 8 6.37 5.52 13.63
C VAL A 8 6.10 6.76 14.46
N ASN A 9 5.71 6.62 15.72
CA ASN A 9 5.46 7.76 16.61
C ASN A 9 6.72 8.62 16.85
N ALA A 10 7.91 8.01 16.88
CA ALA A 10 9.17 8.76 17.00
C ALA A 10 9.45 9.65 15.77
N ALA A 11 8.95 9.27 14.60
CA ALA A 11 9.03 10.08 13.38
C ALA A 11 8.02 11.24 13.35
N LYS A 12 7.01 11.25 14.25
CA LYS A 12 5.95 12.26 14.36
C LYS A 12 5.26 12.55 13.01
N PRO A 13 4.71 11.54 12.34
CA PRO A 13 4.03 11.76 11.08
C PRO A 13 2.73 12.52 11.30
N ASP A 14 2.30 13.28 10.28
CA ASP A 14 0.96 13.88 10.22
C ASP A 14 -0.08 12.87 9.74
N ILE A 15 0.34 11.91 8.91
CA ILE A 15 -0.51 10.88 8.30
C ILE A 15 0.29 9.58 8.12
N ILE A 16 -0.39 8.44 8.17
CA ILE A 16 0.22 7.10 8.02
C ILE A 16 -0.49 6.35 6.89
N PHE A 17 0.28 5.89 5.92
CA PHE A 17 -0.19 5.03 4.85
C PHE A 17 0.27 3.59 5.07
N PHE A 18 -0.68 2.65 5.03
CA PHE A 18 -0.45 1.23 5.21
C PHE A 18 -0.93 0.49 3.95
N THR A 19 0.00 0.09 3.12
CA THR A 19 -0.25 -0.43 1.76
C THR A 19 -0.48 -1.94 1.72
N GLY A 20 -1.17 -2.51 2.72
CA GLY A 20 -1.65 -3.89 2.69
C GLY A 20 -0.74 -4.93 3.34
N ASP A 21 -1.19 -6.18 3.25
CA ASP A 21 -0.55 -7.36 3.84
C ASP A 21 -0.32 -7.23 5.35
N CYS A 22 -1.43 -6.96 6.07
CA CYS A 22 -1.41 -6.82 7.52
C CYS A 22 -1.14 -8.16 8.21
N PHE A 23 -1.61 -9.26 7.65
CA PHE A 23 -1.49 -10.60 8.19
C PHE A 23 -0.95 -11.59 7.16
N GLU A 24 0.00 -12.40 7.58
CA GLU A 24 0.54 -13.51 6.80
C GLU A 24 -0.28 -14.80 6.97
N SER A 25 -1.01 -14.92 8.08
CA SER A 25 -1.68 -16.16 8.48
C SER A 25 -2.92 -15.89 9.34
N PRO A 26 -3.98 -16.68 9.21
CA PRO A 26 -5.19 -16.57 10.02
C PRO A 26 -4.97 -16.84 11.51
N TYR A 27 -3.89 -17.51 11.90
CA TYR A 27 -3.64 -17.86 13.31
C TYR A 27 -3.51 -16.65 14.24
N ASN A 28 -3.09 -15.50 13.70
CA ASN A 28 -2.91 -14.27 14.47
C ASN A 28 -4.02 -13.24 14.22
N LEU A 29 -5.05 -13.62 13.48
CA LEU A 29 -6.17 -12.74 13.14
C LEU A 29 -7.08 -12.53 14.36
N ASN A 30 -6.70 -11.59 15.20
CA ASN A 30 -7.49 -11.19 16.35
C ASN A 30 -7.20 -9.75 16.76
N LEU A 31 -8.14 -9.15 17.47
CA LEU A 31 -8.06 -7.74 17.88
C LEU A 31 -6.83 -7.44 18.73
N ARG A 32 -6.43 -8.36 19.62
CA ARG A 32 -5.28 -8.19 20.51
C ARG A 32 -3.98 -7.96 19.74
N THR A 33 -3.83 -8.61 18.60
CA THR A 33 -2.66 -8.43 17.72
C THR A 33 -2.59 -7.00 17.18
N LEU A 34 -3.73 -6.36 16.91
CA LEU A 34 -3.83 -5.03 16.33
C LEU A 34 -3.92 -3.91 17.38
N GLU A 35 -4.23 -4.22 18.65
CA GLU A 35 -4.34 -3.20 19.70
C GLU A 35 -3.21 -2.17 19.74
N PRO A 36 -1.92 -2.53 19.49
CA PRO A 36 -0.86 -1.54 19.46
C PRO A 36 -1.06 -0.41 18.45
N LEU A 37 -1.85 -0.62 17.37
CA LEU A 37 -2.13 0.42 16.38
C LEU A 37 -2.89 1.60 16.99
N LYS A 38 -3.71 1.39 18.03
CA LYS A 38 -4.41 2.45 18.77
C LYS A 38 -3.47 3.47 19.41
N GLN A 39 -2.19 3.14 19.56
CA GLN A 39 -1.16 4.01 20.13
C GLN A 39 -0.48 4.90 19.07
N LEU A 40 -0.82 4.75 17.79
CA LEU A 40 -0.35 5.65 16.75
C LEU A 40 -1.00 7.02 16.90
N SER A 41 -0.19 8.08 16.77
CA SER A 41 -0.61 9.46 17.04
C SER A 41 -1.24 10.15 15.82
N ALA A 42 -1.12 9.57 14.63
CA ALA A 42 -1.64 10.10 13.39
C ALA A 42 -2.69 9.18 12.77
N PRO A 43 -3.60 9.68 11.93
CA PRO A 43 -4.57 8.86 11.22
C PRO A 43 -3.87 7.85 10.32
N ILE A 44 -4.45 6.66 10.22
CA ILE A 44 -3.93 5.53 9.44
C ILE A 44 -4.89 5.25 8.30
N TYR A 45 -4.41 5.27 7.06
CA TYR A 45 -5.14 4.87 5.87
C TYR A 45 -4.57 3.55 5.34
N PHE A 46 -5.45 2.57 5.17
CA PHE A 46 -5.11 1.21 4.79
C PHE A 46 -5.82 0.79 3.51
N VAL A 47 -5.11 0.10 2.64
CA VAL A 47 -5.66 -0.67 1.52
C VAL A 47 -5.30 -2.14 1.68
N ALA A 48 -6.18 -3.06 1.27
CA ALA A 48 -5.92 -4.49 1.42
C ALA A 48 -4.86 -4.99 0.44
N GLY A 49 -4.06 -5.96 0.88
CA GLY A 49 -3.14 -6.72 0.04
C GLY A 49 -3.65 -8.13 -0.27
N ASN A 50 -2.88 -8.88 -1.05
CA ASN A 50 -3.26 -10.24 -1.43
C ASN A 50 -3.22 -11.22 -0.24
N HIS A 51 -2.30 -11.05 0.71
CA HIS A 51 -2.26 -11.90 1.92
C HIS A 51 -3.47 -11.65 2.83
N ASP A 52 -3.97 -10.41 2.91
CA ASP A 52 -5.23 -10.11 3.60
C ASP A 52 -6.39 -10.89 2.96
N GLY A 53 -6.34 -11.09 1.63
CA GLY A 53 -7.28 -11.95 0.89
C GLY A 53 -7.23 -13.42 1.33
N TYR A 54 -6.04 -13.98 1.50
CA TYR A 54 -5.88 -15.39 1.95
C TYR A 54 -6.34 -15.61 3.38
N VAL A 55 -6.23 -14.59 4.21
CA VAL A 55 -6.63 -14.64 5.61
C VAL A 55 -8.12 -14.37 5.78
N GLY A 56 -8.74 -13.69 4.82
CA GLY A 56 -10.15 -13.26 4.82
C GLY A 56 -10.26 -11.74 4.90
N THR A 57 -10.29 -11.09 3.75
CA THR A 57 -10.26 -9.63 3.58
C THR A 57 -11.24 -8.91 4.50
N ASP A 58 -12.52 -9.35 4.53
CA ASP A 58 -13.56 -8.70 5.33
C ASP A 58 -13.26 -8.75 6.83
N SER A 59 -12.73 -9.88 7.30
CA SER A 59 -12.34 -10.05 8.70
C SER A 59 -11.16 -9.13 9.07
N VAL A 60 -10.16 -9.03 8.20
CA VAL A 60 -9.01 -8.12 8.37
C VAL A 60 -9.49 -6.67 8.42
N LYS A 61 -10.28 -6.25 7.44
CA LYS A 61 -10.85 -4.90 7.35
C LYS A 61 -11.69 -4.56 8.59
N ALA A 62 -12.55 -5.49 9.02
CA ALA A 62 -13.39 -5.31 10.22
C ALA A 62 -12.56 -5.12 11.50
N LEU A 63 -11.50 -5.89 11.68
CA LEU A 63 -10.61 -5.75 12.84
C LEU A 63 -9.80 -4.45 12.80
N LEU A 64 -9.32 -4.03 11.62
CA LEU A 64 -8.59 -2.77 11.46
C LEU A 64 -9.48 -1.57 11.80
N ARG A 65 -10.73 -1.56 11.34
CA ARG A 65 -11.71 -0.51 11.71
C ARG A 65 -11.94 -0.43 13.22
N GLN A 66 -11.96 -1.56 13.94
CA GLN A 66 -12.12 -1.59 15.40
C GLN A 66 -10.94 -0.96 16.17
N VAL A 67 -9.78 -0.88 15.56
CA VAL A 67 -8.62 -0.20 16.15
C VAL A 67 -8.40 1.21 15.62
N GLY A 68 -9.36 1.76 14.87
CA GLY A 68 -9.36 3.15 14.40
C GLY A 68 -8.61 3.37 13.09
N VAL A 69 -8.38 2.34 12.29
CA VAL A 69 -7.78 2.46 10.96
C VAL A 69 -8.87 2.79 9.93
N HIS A 70 -8.61 3.78 9.09
CA HIS A 70 -9.42 4.11 7.93
C HIS A 70 -9.10 3.12 6.81
N VAL A 71 -10.03 2.18 6.59
CA VAL A 71 -9.88 1.15 5.53
C VAL A 71 -10.53 1.68 4.27
N LEU A 72 -9.74 1.90 3.24
CA LEU A 72 -10.19 2.40 1.94
C LEU A 72 -10.53 1.23 1.00
N GLU A 73 -11.70 1.30 0.36
CA GLU A 73 -12.27 0.26 -0.51
C GLU A 73 -12.66 0.86 -1.85
N THR A 74 -11.67 1.16 -2.69
CA THR A 74 -11.82 1.86 -3.98
C THR A 74 -12.59 3.17 -3.82
N GLU A 75 -12.13 3.97 -2.88
CA GLU A 75 -12.76 5.22 -2.51
C GLU A 75 -11.76 6.38 -2.39
N THR A 76 -12.30 7.59 -2.39
CA THR A 76 -11.53 8.83 -2.26
C THR A 76 -11.91 9.55 -0.98
N VAL A 77 -10.90 9.97 -0.21
CA VAL A 77 -11.06 10.82 0.98
C VAL A 77 -10.16 12.04 0.87
N GLU A 78 -10.50 13.09 1.60
CA GLU A 78 -9.68 14.30 1.72
C GLU A 78 -9.21 14.43 3.17
N ASP A 79 -7.90 14.51 3.37
CA ASP A 79 -7.31 14.72 4.68
C ASP A 79 -5.95 15.40 4.55
N HIS A 80 -5.57 16.22 5.53
CA HIS A 80 -4.30 16.95 5.60
C HIS A 80 -3.92 17.70 4.31
N GLY A 81 -4.93 18.22 3.58
CA GLY A 81 -4.70 18.92 2.31
C GLY A 81 -4.31 18.01 1.14
N LEU A 82 -4.61 16.73 1.24
CA LEU A 82 -4.39 15.71 0.21
C LEU A 82 -5.72 15.13 -0.26
N GLN A 83 -5.82 14.81 -1.52
CA GLN A 83 -6.82 13.87 -2.04
C GLN A 83 -6.21 12.48 -2.03
N ILE A 84 -6.77 11.57 -1.22
CA ILE A 84 -6.25 10.22 -1.00
C ILE A 84 -7.21 9.23 -1.63
N VAL A 85 -6.73 8.43 -2.55
CA VAL A 85 -7.48 7.34 -3.19
C VAL A 85 -6.90 6.02 -2.76
N GLY A 86 -7.71 5.20 -2.11
CA GLY A 86 -7.34 3.83 -1.81
C GLY A 86 -7.97 2.88 -2.83
N LEU A 87 -7.17 2.06 -3.47
CA LEU A 87 -7.63 1.04 -4.39
C LEU A 87 -7.62 -0.33 -3.71
N ASP A 88 -8.70 -1.08 -3.83
CA ASP A 88 -8.71 -2.50 -3.48
C ASP A 88 -7.69 -3.27 -4.32
N TYR A 89 -7.37 -4.50 -3.90
CA TYR A 89 -6.44 -5.34 -4.64
C TYR A 89 -7.01 -5.71 -6.02
N MET A 90 -6.51 -5.07 -7.07
CA MET A 90 -7.01 -5.19 -8.43
C MET A 90 -5.88 -5.30 -9.48
N ARG A 91 -6.23 -5.73 -10.68
CA ARG A 91 -5.32 -5.77 -11.83
C ARG A 91 -5.10 -4.37 -12.40
N ALA A 92 -4.01 -4.20 -13.14
CA ALA A 92 -3.74 -2.95 -13.86
C ALA A 92 -4.80 -2.68 -14.95
N ASP A 93 -5.09 -3.69 -15.76
CA ASP A 93 -6.07 -3.68 -16.84
C ASP A 93 -6.60 -5.11 -17.11
N GLU A 94 -7.49 -5.26 -18.11
CA GLU A 94 -8.06 -6.56 -18.48
C GLU A 94 -7.04 -7.52 -19.10
N GLN A 95 -5.94 -7.00 -19.64
CA GLN A 95 -4.88 -7.79 -20.31
C GLN A 95 -3.77 -8.19 -19.32
N ASP A 96 -3.79 -7.63 -18.11
CA ASP A 96 -2.82 -7.96 -17.08
C ASP A 96 -3.01 -9.41 -16.59
N GLY A 97 -2.30 -10.33 -17.26
CA GLY A 97 -2.25 -11.74 -16.89
C GLY A 97 -1.43 -12.03 -15.62
N ASN A 98 -0.89 -11.00 -14.99
CA ASN A 98 0.01 -11.12 -13.83
C ASN A 98 -0.75 -11.24 -12.50
N SER A 99 -1.93 -11.83 -12.52
CA SER A 99 -2.65 -12.17 -11.31
C SER A 99 -2.09 -13.46 -10.70
N MET A 100 -0.90 -13.40 -10.09
CA MET A 100 -0.48 -14.48 -9.17
C MET A 100 -1.50 -14.66 -8.03
N HIS A 101 -2.40 -13.69 -7.86
CA HIS A 101 -3.41 -13.63 -6.81
C HIS A 101 -4.73 -13.10 -7.36
N ALA A 102 -5.85 -13.69 -6.93
CA ALA A 102 -7.16 -13.28 -7.38
C ALA A 102 -7.47 -11.82 -6.98
N PRO A 103 -7.82 -10.94 -7.93
CA PRO A 103 -8.23 -9.59 -7.62
C PRO A 103 -9.56 -9.57 -6.86
N VAL A 104 -9.85 -8.45 -6.21
CA VAL A 104 -11.15 -8.20 -5.59
C VAL A 104 -12.05 -7.56 -6.64
N GLY A 105 -13.07 -8.30 -7.09
CA GLY A 105 -14.02 -7.83 -8.12
C GLY A 105 -13.43 -7.75 -9.54
N ASP A 106 -14.17 -7.10 -10.43
CA ASP A 106 -13.84 -7.00 -11.85
C ASP A 106 -13.21 -5.65 -12.24
N ALA A 107 -13.17 -4.69 -11.31
CA ALA A 107 -12.56 -3.37 -11.55
C ALA A 107 -11.04 -3.50 -11.78
N THR A 108 -10.52 -2.61 -12.63
CA THR A 108 -9.10 -2.49 -12.91
C THR A 108 -8.62 -1.07 -12.58
N ILE A 109 -7.32 -0.89 -12.38
CA ILE A 109 -6.73 0.45 -12.19
C ILE A 109 -7.08 1.34 -13.38
N GLU A 110 -7.02 0.80 -14.60
CA GLU A 110 -7.41 1.53 -15.81
C GLU A 110 -8.85 2.03 -15.75
N SER A 111 -9.80 1.17 -15.35
CA SER A 111 -11.22 1.56 -15.26
C SER A 111 -11.47 2.61 -14.19
N VAL A 112 -10.88 2.45 -13.02
CA VAL A 112 -11.02 3.44 -11.93
C VAL A 112 -10.40 4.78 -12.31
N CYS A 113 -9.23 4.78 -12.97
CA CYS A 113 -8.59 6.01 -13.44
C CYS A 113 -9.42 6.80 -14.45
N LYS A 114 -10.27 6.14 -15.24
CA LYS A 114 -11.20 6.83 -16.17
C LYS A 114 -12.30 7.60 -15.47
N GLU A 115 -12.66 7.16 -14.28
CA GLU A 115 -13.72 7.77 -13.45
C GLU A 115 -13.17 8.67 -12.34
N LEU A 116 -11.85 8.67 -12.16
CA LEU A 116 -11.19 9.41 -11.10
C LEU A 116 -11.31 10.93 -11.33
N ILE A 117 -11.96 11.61 -10.39
CA ILE A 117 -12.12 13.06 -10.42
C ILE A 117 -11.03 13.68 -9.55
N HIS A 118 -10.14 14.43 -10.16
CA HIS A 118 -9.16 15.25 -9.46
C HIS A 118 -9.88 16.48 -8.89
N LYS A 119 -9.78 16.69 -7.58
CA LYS A 119 -10.47 17.79 -6.89
C LYS A 119 -9.56 18.99 -6.69
N GLY A 120 -9.70 19.95 -7.59
CA GLY A 120 -9.00 21.25 -7.49
C GLY A 120 -7.48 21.09 -7.55
N ASP A 121 -6.81 21.87 -6.67
CA ASP A 121 -5.34 21.92 -6.60
C ASP A 121 -4.75 21.00 -5.52
N LEU A 122 -5.55 20.10 -4.94
CA LEU A 122 -5.06 19.17 -3.92
C LEU A 122 -4.13 18.12 -4.55
N PRO A 123 -2.96 17.87 -3.96
CA PRO A 123 -2.11 16.76 -4.40
C PRO A 123 -2.88 15.43 -4.31
N LEU A 124 -2.81 14.64 -5.39
CA LEU A 124 -3.49 13.35 -5.52
C LEU A 124 -2.54 12.21 -5.14
N VAL A 125 -2.86 11.55 -4.03
CA VAL A 125 -2.12 10.39 -3.54
C VAL A 125 -2.94 9.12 -3.76
N VAL A 126 -2.36 8.13 -4.43
CA VAL A 126 -3.01 6.83 -4.64
C VAL A 126 -2.29 5.75 -3.84
N LEU A 127 -3.07 4.95 -3.13
CA LEU A 127 -2.62 3.77 -2.40
C LEU A 127 -3.12 2.52 -3.12
N HIS A 128 -2.22 1.62 -3.45
CA HIS A 128 -2.54 0.28 -3.93
C HIS A 128 -1.48 -0.70 -3.45
N HIS A 129 -1.86 -1.94 -3.20
CA HIS A 129 -0.89 -2.91 -2.68
C HIS A 129 0.16 -3.32 -3.71
N ASN A 130 -0.27 -3.75 -4.90
CA ASN A 130 0.63 -4.21 -5.96
C ASN A 130 1.15 -3.04 -6.81
N PRO A 131 2.46 -2.89 -7.04
CA PRO A 131 3.04 -1.80 -7.83
C PRO A 131 2.84 -2.00 -9.35
N CYS A 132 1.60 -1.88 -9.81
CA CYS A 132 1.19 -2.03 -11.22
C CYS A 132 0.34 -0.84 -11.69
N GLY A 133 0.05 -0.76 -12.99
CA GLY A 133 -0.86 0.23 -13.56
C GLY A 133 -0.35 1.67 -13.57
N GLY A 134 0.95 1.90 -13.36
CA GLY A 134 1.52 3.25 -13.24
C GLY A 134 1.23 4.16 -14.43
N GLN A 135 1.12 3.62 -15.64
CA GLN A 135 0.79 4.37 -16.84
C GLN A 135 -0.64 4.95 -16.82
N TYR A 136 -1.58 4.28 -16.18
CA TYR A 136 -2.96 4.76 -16.03
C TYR A 136 -3.04 5.83 -14.94
N LEU A 137 -2.34 5.62 -13.83
CA LEU A 137 -2.25 6.57 -12.71
C LEU A 137 -1.59 7.88 -13.13
N GLU A 138 -0.49 7.81 -13.88
CA GLU A 138 0.21 8.99 -14.41
C GLU A 138 -0.70 9.81 -15.33
N LYS A 139 -1.40 9.14 -16.27
CA LYS A 139 -2.37 9.80 -17.16
C LYS A 139 -3.57 10.41 -16.42
N ALA A 140 -3.95 9.82 -15.29
CA ALA A 140 -5.02 10.35 -14.44
C ALA A 140 -4.56 11.54 -13.56
N GLY A 141 -3.29 11.95 -13.66
CA GLY A 141 -2.75 13.11 -12.94
C GLY A 141 -2.39 12.83 -11.49
N VAL A 142 -2.09 11.58 -11.14
CA VAL A 142 -1.62 11.22 -9.80
C VAL A 142 -0.26 11.85 -9.54
N ASP A 143 -0.11 12.50 -8.38
CA ASP A 143 1.16 13.10 -7.95
C ASP A 143 2.06 12.09 -7.25
N LEU A 144 1.46 11.26 -6.36
CA LEU A 144 2.18 10.25 -5.59
C LEU A 144 1.44 8.92 -5.58
N TYR A 145 2.13 7.87 -6.01
CA TYR A 145 1.66 6.49 -5.95
C TYR A 145 2.44 5.70 -4.89
N LEU A 146 1.75 5.09 -3.94
CA LEU A 146 2.35 4.31 -2.86
C LEU A 146 1.92 2.85 -2.95
N ALA A 147 2.92 1.95 -2.98
CA ALA A 147 2.71 0.51 -3.06
C ALA A 147 3.62 -0.29 -2.11
N GLY A 148 3.35 -1.59 -2.00
CA GLY A 148 4.10 -2.56 -1.23
C GLY A 148 4.35 -3.85 -2.00
N HIS A 149 3.89 -5.00 -1.47
CA HIS A 149 3.81 -6.32 -2.10
C HIS A 149 5.15 -7.01 -2.39
N THR A 150 6.10 -6.34 -3.02
CA THR A 150 7.30 -6.96 -3.59
C THR A 150 8.33 -7.40 -2.56
N HIS A 151 8.26 -6.86 -1.35
CA HIS A 151 9.30 -6.99 -0.32
C HIS A 151 10.72 -6.64 -0.81
N GLY A 152 10.84 -6.00 -1.99
CA GLY A 152 12.10 -5.78 -2.70
C GLY A 152 12.79 -7.09 -3.08
N GLY A 153 12.02 -8.20 -3.24
CA GLY A 153 12.51 -9.55 -3.49
C GLY A 153 12.96 -10.32 -2.26
N GLN A 154 12.92 -9.71 -1.08
CA GLN A 154 13.23 -10.24 0.26
C GLN A 154 14.50 -11.09 0.38
N LEU A 155 14.68 -12.12 -0.47
CA LEU A 155 15.76 -13.11 -0.43
C LEU A 155 16.58 -13.08 -1.73
N TYR A 156 17.90 -12.97 -1.61
CA TYR A 156 18.80 -13.22 -2.73
C TYR A 156 18.70 -14.71 -3.17
N PRO A 157 18.60 -15.05 -4.48
CA PRO A 157 18.70 -14.16 -5.65
C PRO A 157 17.36 -13.64 -6.19
N LEU A 158 16.22 -13.84 -5.50
CA LEU A 158 14.88 -13.42 -5.94
C LEU A 158 14.77 -11.92 -6.22
N ILE A 159 15.64 -11.11 -5.61
CA ILE A 159 15.73 -9.66 -5.86
C ILE A 159 15.84 -9.35 -7.35
N TRP A 160 16.70 -10.08 -8.09
CA TRP A 160 16.90 -9.86 -9.52
C TRP A 160 15.70 -10.30 -10.39
N ILE A 161 14.96 -11.29 -9.91
CA ILE A 161 13.74 -11.75 -10.56
C ILE A 161 12.66 -10.68 -10.41
N ASN A 162 12.48 -10.16 -9.19
CA ASN A 162 11.51 -9.12 -8.89
C ASN A 162 11.80 -7.81 -9.64
N ASP A 163 13.07 -7.43 -9.80
CA ASP A 163 13.47 -6.25 -10.60
C ASP A 163 13.06 -6.35 -12.09
N ARG A 164 12.73 -7.56 -12.58
CA ARG A 164 12.22 -7.80 -13.94
C ARG A 164 10.72 -8.01 -14.02
N LEU A 165 10.10 -8.46 -12.94
CA LEU A 165 8.66 -8.77 -12.91
C LEU A 165 7.81 -7.55 -12.58
N PHE A 166 8.29 -6.66 -11.72
CA PHE A 166 7.53 -5.51 -11.26
C PHE A 166 8.00 -4.23 -11.92
N GLN A 167 7.03 -3.42 -12.36
CA GLN A 167 7.31 -2.09 -12.93
C GLN A 167 8.05 -1.21 -11.93
N PHE A 168 7.67 -1.28 -10.64
CA PHE A 168 8.27 -0.55 -9.54
C PHE A 168 8.58 -1.53 -8.41
N ASN A 169 9.76 -2.17 -8.40
CA ASN A 169 10.06 -3.19 -7.40
C ASN A 169 10.26 -2.62 -6.00
N ARG A 170 11.04 -1.55 -5.85
CA ARG A 170 11.38 -0.96 -4.54
C ARG A 170 11.94 0.45 -4.67
N GLY A 171 11.64 1.29 -3.66
CA GLY A 171 12.16 2.65 -3.60
C GLY A 171 11.39 3.62 -4.48
N LEU A 172 11.99 4.76 -4.77
CA LEU A 172 11.37 5.88 -5.47
C LEU A 172 11.63 5.80 -6.98
N TYR A 173 10.55 5.92 -7.73
CA TYR A 173 10.54 6.02 -9.20
C TYR A 173 9.87 7.33 -9.62
N ARG A 174 10.13 7.75 -10.83
CA ARG A 174 9.43 8.86 -11.48
C ARG A 174 8.89 8.41 -12.83
N LEU A 175 7.61 8.63 -13.05
CA LEU A 175 6.92 8.38 -14.31
C LEU A 175 6.19 9.68 -14.71
N GLY A 176 6.69 10.36 -15.75
CA GLY A 176 6.21 11.69 -16.09
C GLY A 176 6.30 12.66 -14.91
N ASN A 177 5.15 13.18 -14.48
CA ASN A 177 5.04 14.06 -13.30
C ASN A 177 4.79 13.28 -12.00
N MET A 178 4.33 12.04 -12.08
CA MET A 178 4.05 11.19 -10.92
C MET A 178 5.32 10.68 -10.27
N GLN A 179 5.35 10.68 -8.94
CA GLN A 179 6.30 9.91 -8.14
C GLN A 179 5.64 8.61 -7.69
N ALA A 180 6.35 7.49 -7.83
CA ALA A 180 5.88 6.19 -7.33
C ALA A 180 6.89 5.65 -6.32
N TYR A 181 6.41 5.20 -5.16
CA TYR A 181 7.25 4.59 -4.14
C TYR A 181 6.72 3.22 -3.78
N THR A 182 7.58 2.21 -3.90
CA THR A 182 7.28 0.85 -3.45
C THR A 182 8.10 0.52 -2.23
N SER A 183 7.41 0.29 -1.11
CA SER A 183 8.05 -0.08 0.16
C SER A 183 8.45 -1.56 0.17
N CYS A 184 9.63 -1.84 0.72
CA CYS A 184 10.01 -3.21 1.05
C CYS A 184 9.23 -3.78 2.25
N GLY A 185 8.48 -2.94 2.95
CA GLY A 185 7.66 -3.32 4.10
C GLY A 185 8.45 -3.51 5.40
N SER A 186 7.72 -3.43 6.51
CA SER A 186 8.28 -3.57 7.86
C SER A 186 8.36 -5.03 8.33
N GLY A 187 7.63 -5.94 7.67
CA GLY A 187 7.56 -7.38 7.95
C GLY A 187 8.39 -8.23 7.01
N THR A 188 8.04 -9.49 6.96
CA THR A 188 8.58 -10.51 6.04
C THR A 188 7.43 -11.35 5.51
N PHE A 189 7.64 -11.97 4.38
CA PHE A 189 6.75 -12.95 3.77
C PHE A 189 7.41 -14.33 3.86
N GLY A 190 6.65 -15.38 4.22
CA GLY A 190 7.17 -16.74 4.40
C GLY A 190 8.26 -16.81 5.48
N PRO A 191 9.52 -17.12 5.16
CA PRO A 191 10.59 -17.20 6.16
C PRO A 191 10.81 -15.84 6.85
N PRO A 192 10.93 -15.80 8.20
CA PRO A 192 11.12 -14.57 8.96
C PRO A 192 12.56 -14.03 8.84
N MET A 193 13.06 -13.94 7.61
CA MET A 193 14.41 -13.45 7.31
C MET A 193 14.43 -12.62 6.03
N ARG A 194 15.44 -11.76 5.92
CA ARG A 194 15.77 -11.01 4.69
C ARG A 194 17.25 -11.17 4.37
N ILE A 195 17.57 -11.42 3.09
CA ILE A 195 18.94 -11.50 2.58
C ILE A 195 19.03 -10.62 1.34
N GLY A 196 19.76 -9.50 1.46
CA GLY A 196 19.91 -8.51 0.38
C GLY A 196 18.89 -7.36 0.41
N THR A 197 17.86 -7.43 1.25
CA THR A 197 16.92 -6.34 1.54
C THR A 197 16.84 -6.07 3.04
N ARG A 198 16.18 -4.97 3.43
CA ARG A 198 15.94 -4.63 4.85
C ARG A 198 14.47 -4.29 5.05
N SER A 199 13.96 -4.59 6.25
CA SER A 199 12.67 -4.04 6.69
C SER A 199 12.77 -2.53 6.84
N GLU A 200 11.74 -1.81 6.39
CA GLU A 200 11.73 -0.35 6.43
C GLU A 200 10.40 0.20 6.92
N ILE A 201 10.46 1.41 7.41
CA ILE A 201 9.37 2.36 7.59
C ILE A 201 9.84 3.61 6.88
N THR A 202 9.14 4.02 5.83
CA THR A 202 9.54 5.16 5.02
C THR A 202 8.92 6.42 5.57
N VAL A 203 9.71 7.46 5.73
CA VAL A 203 9.25 8.81 6.08
C VAL A 203 9.39 9.68 4.84
N MET A 204 8.30 10.30 4.43
CA MET A 204 8.24 11.21 3.29
C MET A 204 7.88 12.60 3.79
N GLU A 205 8.57 13.61 3.31
CA GLU A 205 8.21 15.00 3.52
C GLU A 205 7.60 15.54 2.23
N MET A 206 6.31 15.86 2.28
CA MET A 206 5.60 16.47 1.15
C MET A 206 5.69 17.99 1.27
N LYS A 207 6.14 18.66 0.22
CA LYS A 207 6.23 20.12 0.15
C LYS A 207 5.35 20.63 -0.96
N GLY A 208 4.52 21.63 -0.64
CA GLY A 208 3.79 22.38 -1.67
C GLY A 208 4.76 23.06 -2.66
N LYS A 209 4.31 23.22 -3.88
CA LYS A 209 5.03 23.97 -4.91
C LYS A 209 4.96 25.47 -4.62
#